data_07e42b6ff384ffdd7a2db7e24eac1244
#
_entry.id   07e42b6ff384ffdd7a2db7e24eac1244
#
_cell.length_a   1.000
_cell.length_b   1.000
_cell.length_c   1.000
_cell.angle_alpha   90.00
_cell.angle_beta   90.00
_cell.angle_gamma   90.00
#
_symmetry.space_group_name_H-M   'P 1'
#
loop_
_entity.id
_entity.type
_entity.pdbx_description
1 polymer ?
#
loop_
_entity_poly.entity_id
_entity_poly.type
_entity_poly.pdbx_seq_one_letter_code
_entity_poly.pdbx_strand_id
1 'polypeptide(L)'
;NQTNPQPHAGQCEANHWQDPDSALGKPLDARKYYGQMVMASLESRFENEPGLVVISPATPGSNGITRDFRERAGSHYVDTGITEEHAAAFAAGIAKTGGRPVLATSATFFQRIYDQLQQELALNHVPATLLIFGAGISGADNTHSGTFDMTMFANTPDVTCLAPTSGEQMLDMLAWATLSLIHI
;
A
#
# COMPACT_ATOMS: atom_id res chain seq x y z
N ASN A 1 8.10 3.41 -20.37
CA ASN A 1 6.75 3.08 -20.81
C ASN A 1 6.29 1.84 -20.07
N GLN A 2 5.46 2.03 -19.05
CA GLN A 2 4.97 0.95 -18.19
C GLN A 2 4.01 0.00 -18.93
N THR A 3 3.37 0.46 -19.98
CA THR A 3 2.41 -0.34 -20.74
C THR A 3 3.09 -1.35 -21.65
N ASN A 4 4.34 -1.12 -21.95
CA ASN A 4 5.13 -2.03 -22.77
C ASN A 4 6.59 -2.08 -22.27
N PRO A 5 6.89 -2.95 -21.35
CA PRO A 5 8.25 -3.15 -20.88
C PRO A 5 9.15 -3.80 -21.92
N GLN A 6 8.62 -4.31 -23.03
CA GLN A 6 9.39 -4.98 -24.06
C GLN A 6 10.50 -4.12 -24.67
N PRO A 7 10.28 -2.85 -24.99
CA PRO A 7 11.34 -1.96 -25.43
C PRO A 7 12.48 -1.84 -24.42
N HIS A 8 12.19 -2.19 -23.19
CA HIS A 8 13.13 -2.11 -22.07
C HIS A 8 13.66 -3.47 -21.65
N ALA A 9 13.41 -4.51 -22.43
CA ALA A 9 13.82 -5.87 -22.07
C ALA A 9 15.33 -6.01 -21.83
N GLY A 10 16.13 -5.18 -22.47
CA GLY A 10 17.56 -5.09 -22.21
C GLY A 10 17.95 -4.14 -21.08
N GLN A 11 16.99 -3.46 -20.48
CA GLN A 11 17.25 -2.53 -19.41
C GLN A 11 17.12 -3.22 -18.06
N CYS A 12 17.96 -2.83 -17.16
CA CYS A 12 18.03 -3.40 -15.81
C CYS A 12 16.67 -3.36 -15.09
N GLU A 13 15.95 -2.28 -15.24
CA GLU A 13 14.64 -2.09 -14.62
C GLU A 13 13.61 -3.10 -15.13
N ALA A 14 13.51 -3.28 -16.44
CA ALA A 14 12.56 -4.22 -17.01
C ALA A 14 12.84 -5.66 -16.57
N ASN A 15 14.09 -6.05 -16.59
CA ASN A 15 14.51 -7.39 -16.16
C ASN A 15 14.33 -7.59 -14.65
N HIS A 16 14.56 -6.54 -13.88
CA HIS A 16 14.44 -6.56 -12.44
C HIS A 16 12.99 -6.76 -11.96
N TRP A 17 12.04 -6.30 -12.76
CA TRP A 17 10.60 -6.33 -12.42
C TRP A 17 9.85 -7.51 -13.03
N GLN A 18 10.53 -8.42 -13.71
CA GLN A 18 9.91 -9.57 -14.33
C GLN A 18 10.01 -10.80 -13.44
N ASP A 19 8.87 -11.47 -13.27
CA ASP A 19 8.83 -12.80 -12.71
C ASP A 19 9.13 -13.88 -13.79
N PRO A 20 9.24 -15.16 -13.41
CA PRO A 20 9.47 -16.24 -14.36
C PRO A 20 8.42 -16.33 -15.49
N ASP A 21 7.16 -16.02 -15.20
CA ASP A 21 6.10 -16.04 -16.20
C ASP A 21 6.21 -14.87 -17.17
N SER A 22 6.69 -13.72 -16.73
CA SER A 22 6.92 -12.57 -17.60
C SER A 22 8.11 -12.80 -18.56
N ALA A 23 9.06 -13.64 -18.19
CA ALA A 23 10.11 -14.08 -19.10
C ALA A 23 9.57 -14.85 -20.32
N LEU A 24 8.34 -15.36 -20.23
CA LEU A 24 7.60 -15.99 -21.34
C LEU A 24 6.79 -14.98 -22.17
N GLY A 25 7.04 -13.68 -22.02
CA GLY A 25 6.45 -12.62 -22.83
C GLY A 25 5.18 -11.99 -22.29
N LYS A 26 4.79 -12.30 -21.05
CA LYS A 26 3.70 -11.60 -20.36
C LYS A 26 4.26 -10.45 -19.55
N PRO A 27 3.79 -9.21 -19.76
CA PRO A 27 4.25 -8.08 -18.94
C PRO A 27 3.86 -8.28 -17.47
N LEU A 28 4.82 -8.06 -16.57
CA LEU A 28 4.56 -8.05 -15.15
C LEU A 28 3.72 -6.81 -14.79
N ASP A 29 2.59 -7.03 -14.12
CA ASP A 29 1.91 -5.97 -13.40
C ASP A 29 2.59 -5.81 -12.03
N ALA A 30 3.60 -4.97 -11.99
CA ALA A 30 4.42 -4.76 -10.79
C ALA A 30 3.59 -4.39 -9.57
N ARG A 31 2.56 -3.60 -9.74
CA ARG A 31 1.67 -3.20 -8.63
C ARG A 31 1.00 -4.42 -8.01
N LYS A 32 0.42 -5.28 -8.83
CA LYS A 32 -0.23 -6.51 -8.36
C LYS A 32 0.77 -7.50 -7.76
N TYR A 33 1.92 -7.65 -8.39
CA TYR A 33 2.97 -8.54 -7.90
C TYR A 33 3.43 -8.16 -6.50
N TYR A 34 3.84 -6.91 -6.32
CA TYR A 34 4.28 -6.43 -5.00
C TYR A 34 3.14 -6.37 -4.00
N GLY A 35 1.93 -6.07 -4.44
CA GLY A 35 0.75 -6.13 -3.58
C GLY A 35 0.49 -7.53 -3.04
N GLN A 36 0.57 -8.56 -3.86
CA GLN A 36 0.42 -9.95 -3.42
C GLN A 36 1.53 -10.36 -2.45
N MET A 37 2.76 -9.95 -2.70
CA MET A 37 3.89 -10.22 -1.82
C MET A 37 3.70 -9.58 -0.43
N VAL A 38 3.26 -8.33 -0.40
CA VAL A 38 2.93 -7.61 0.84
C VAL A 38 1.77 -8.30 1.58
N MET A 39 0.69 -8.64 0.86
CA MET A 39 -0.46 -9.32 1.47
C MET A 39 -0.09 -10.69 2.04
N ALA A 40 0.74 -11.46 1.35
CA ALA A 40 1.22 -12.75 1.87
C ALA A 40 2.03 -12.58 3.17
N SER A 41 2.88 -11.55 3.24
CA SER A 41 3.64 -11.23 4.45
C SER A 41 2.72 -10.84 5.62
N LEU A 42 1.71 -10.02 5.37
CA LEU A 42 0.74 -9.64 6.41
C LEU A 42 -0.11 -10.84 6.86
N GLU A 43 -0.59 -11.64 5.90
CA GLU A 43 -1.40 -12.82 6.17
C GLU A 43 -0.70 -13.83 7.09
N SER A 44 0.59 -14.03 6.91
CA SER A 44 1.39 -14.95 7.75
C SER A 44 1.43 -14.54 9.23
N ARG A 45 1.01 -13.34 9.57
CA ARG A 45 1.03 -12.77 10.92
C ARG A 45 -0.34 -12.74 11.58
N PHE A 46 -1.43 -12.94 10.85
CA PHE A 46 -2.80 -12.77 11.38
C PHE A 46 -3.10 -13.66 12.58
N GLU A 47 -2.62 -14.89 12.58
CA GLU A 47 -2.82 -15.84 13.70
C GLU A 47 -2.23 -15.32 15.02
N ASN A 48 -1.08 -14.64 14.95
CA ASN A 48 -0.36 -14.13 16.11
C ASN A 48 -0.65 -12.66 16.42
N GLU A 49 -1.28 -11.95 15.50
CA GLU A 49 -1.56 -10.51 15.60
C GLU A 49 -3.04 -10.21 15.27
N PRO A 50 -3.96 -10.53 16.20
CA PRO A 50 -5.40 -10.37 15.96
C PRO A 50 -5.83 -8.93 15.72
N GLY A 51 -5.03 -7.95 16.11
CA GLY A 51 -5.27 -6.53 15.86
C GLY A 51 -4.71 -6.01 14.53
N LEU A 52 -4.03 -6.84 13.74
CA LEU A 52 -3.53 -6.45 12.41
C LEU A 52 -4.68 -6.49 11.40
N VAL A 53 -5.01 -5.35 10.79
CA VAL A 53 -6.16 -5.22 9.88
C VAL A 53 -5.75 -4.49 8.62
N VAL A 54 -6.03 -5.08 7.47
CA VAL A 54 -5.85 -4.45 6.15
C VAL A 54 -7.16 -3.79 5.73
N ILE A 55 -7.09 -2.52 5.41
CA ILE A 55 -8.23 -1.71 4.97
C ILE A 55 -7.96 -1.27 3.53
N SER A 56 -8.90 -1.52 2.61
CA SER A 56 -8.74 -1.09 1.22
C SER A 56 -10.05 -0.51 0.70
N PRO A 57 -10.10 0.81 0.46
CA PRO A 57 -11.30 1.43 -0.10
C PRO A 57 -11.44 1.11 -1.59
N ALA A 58 -12.36 0.20 -1.93
CA ALA A 58 -12.92 -0.13 -3.24
C ALA A 58 -11.95 -0.54 -4.37
N THR A 59 -10.63 -0.56 -4.18
CA THR A 59 -9.68 -0.85 -5.25
C THR A 59 -8.71 -2.02 -4.97
N PRO A 60 -9.17 -3.12 -4.32
CA PRO A 60 -8.26 -4.17 -3.89
C PRO A 60 -7.56 -4.87 -5.07
N GLY A 61 -8.31 -5.20 -6.12
CA GLY A 61 -7.77 -5.99 -7.23
C GLY A 61 -6.66 -5.31 -8.02
N SER A 62 -6.71 -3.98 -8.19
CA SER A 62 -5.67 -3.22 -8.87
C SER A 62 -4.36 -3.15 -8.07
N ASN A 63 -4.43 -3.37 -6.77
CA ASN A 63 -3.31 -3.31 -5.85
C ASN A 63 -2.84 -4.71 -5.41
N GLY A 64 -3.24 -5.76 -6.12
CA GLY A 64 -2.81 -7.13 -5.82
C GLY A 64 -3.48 -7.76 -4.60
N ILE A 65 -4.47 -7.11 -4.00
CA ILE A 65 -5.28 -7.66 -2.91
C ILE A 65 -6.34 -8.58 -3.53
N THR A 66 -5.98 -9.84 -3.71
CA THR A 66 -6.80 -10.81 -4.44
C THR A 66 -8.07 -11.18 -3.70
N ARG A 67 -9.03 -11.77 -4.44
CA ARG A 67 -10.24 -12.31 -3.82
C ARG A 67 -9.91 -13.40 -2.81
N ASP A 68 -9.02 -14.30 -3.17
CA ASP A 68 -8.61 -15.42 -2.32
C ASP A 68 -7.98 -14.93 -1.00
N PHE A 69 -7.11 -13.90 -1.09
CA PHE A 69 -6.58 -13.27 0.11
C PHE A 69 -7.70 -12.72 1.00
N ARG A 70 -8.64 -11.98 0.44
CA ARG A 70 -9.74 -11.36 1.19
C ARG A 70 -10.64 -12.40 1.89
N GLU A 71 -10.89 -13.53 1.21
CA GLU A 71 -11.66 -14.64 1.76
C GLU A 71 -10.92 -15.30 2.93
N ARG A 72 -9.61 -15.52 2.81
CA ARG A 72 -8.79 -16.09 3.91
C ARG A 72 -8.56 -15.12 5.07
N ALA A 73 -8.37 -13.86 4.77
CA ALA A 73 -8.11 -12.83 5.77
C ALA A 73 -9.30 -12.64 6.74
N GLY A 74 -10.54 -12.88 6.29
CA GLY A 74 -11.72 -12.79 7.14
C GLY A 74 -11.83 -11.43 7.84
N SER A 75 -11.84 -11.42 9.16
CA SER A 75 -11.92 -10.19 9.97
C SER A 75 -10.67 -9.30 9.90
N HIS A 76 -9.56 -9.80 9.36
CA HIS A 76 -8.35 -9.01 9.14
C HIS A 76 -8.39 -8.17 7.86
N TYR A 77 -9.48 -8.24 7.10
CA TYR A 77 -9.66 -7.42 5.91
C TYR A 77 -10.98 -6.68 5.92
N VAL A 78 -10.93 -5.39 5.60
CA VAL A 78 -12.12 -4.53 5.50
C VAL A 78 -12.09 -3.75 4.19
N ASP A 79 -13.15 -3.83 3.41
CA ASP A 79 -13.42 -2.96 2.29
C ASP A 79 -14.46 -1.92 2.70
N THR A 80 -14.08 -0.66 2.70
CA THR A 80 -14.97 0.44 3.10
C THR A 80 -15.80 0.99 1.94
N GLY A 81 -15.66 0.41 0.74
CA GLY A 81 -16.24 0.99 -0.46
C GLY A 81 -15.48 2.24 -0.92
N ILE A 82 -16.09 3.04 -1.79
CA ILE A 82 -15.47 4.29 -2.28
C ILE A 82 -15.63 5.39 -1.21
N THR A 83 -14.91 5.21 -0.11
CA THR A 83 -14.96 6.11 1.05
C THR A 83 -13.59 6.21 1.70
N GLU A 84 -12.63 6.76 0.99
CA GLU A 84 -11.24 6.86 1.43
C GLU A 84 -11.10 7.62 2.75
N GLU A 85 -11.87 8.69 2.91
CA GLU A 85 -11.90 9.51 4.13
C GLU A 85 -12.36 8.69 5.35
N HIS A 86 -13.42 7.89 5.15
CA HIS A 86 -13.89 6.98 6.19
C HIS A 86 -12.86 5.88 6.50
N ALA A 87 -12.18 5.37 5.48
CA ALA A 87 -11.13 4.37 5.67
C ALA A 87 -10.00 4.88 6.56
N ALA A 88 -9.60 6.15 6.41
CA ALA A 88 -8.57 6.77 7.23
C ALA A 88 -9.06 6.98 8.69
N ALA A 89 -10.27 7.48 8.88
CA ALA A 89 -10.87 7.64 10.21
C ALA A 89 -11.07 6.28 10.91
N PHE A 90 -11.47 5.25 10.15
CA PHE A 90 -11.61 3.89 10.64
C PHE A 90 -10.25 3.30 11.07
N ALA A 91 -9.20 3.52 10.28
CA ALA A 91 -7.84 3.14 10.66
C ALA A 91 -7.41 3.81 11.97
N ALA A 92 -7.66 5.10 12.13
CA ALA A 92 -7.39 5.81 13.38
C ALA A 92 -8.15 5.21 14.57
N GLY A 93 -9.41 4.82 14.38
CA GLY A 93 -10.22 4.13 15.39
C GLY A 93 -9.62 2.79 15.83
N ILE A 94 -9.19 1.98 14.87
CA ILE A 94 -8.49 0.70 15.14
C ILE A 94 -7.21 0.96 15.94
N ALA A 95 -6.39 1.93 15.50
CA ALA A 95 -5.14 2.26 16.18
C ALA A 95 -5.37 2.73 17.62
N LYS A 96 -6.37 3.54 17.86
CA LYS A 96 -6.75 4.00 19.22
C LYS A 96 -7.15 2.86 20.16
N THR A 97 -7.63 1.75 19.64
CA THR A 97 -7.97 0.56 20.42
C THR A 97 -6.81 -0.43 20.55
N GLY A 98 -5.62 -0.07 20.10
CA GLY A 98 -4.41 -0.90 20.15
C GLY A 98 -4.25 -1.85 18.98
N GLY A 99 -5.08 -1.72 17.94
CA GLY A 99 -4.92 -2.46 16.70
C GLY A 99 -3.82 -1.87 15.81
N ARG A 100 -3.50 -2.59 14.75
CA ARG A 100 -2.48 -2.21 13.76
C ARG A 100 -3.10 -2.12 12.37
N PRO A 101 -3.66 -0.95 12.01
CA PRO A 101 -4.27 -0.76 10.71
C PRO A 101 -3.22 -0.60 9.61
N VAL A 102 -3.48 -1.23 8.48
CA VAL A 102 -2.73 -1.09 7.23
C VAL A 102 -3.71 -0.59 6.17
N LEU A 103 -3.68 0.70 5.86
CA LEU A 103 -4.53 1.30 4.85
C LEU A 103 -3.85 1.22 3.49
N ALA A 104 -4.46 0.51 2.56
CA ALA A 104 -3.88 0.13 1.27
C ALA A 104 -4.73 0.64 0.10
N THR A 105 -4.24 1.63 -0.64
CA THR A 105 -4.89 2.13 -1.85
C THR A 105 -3.90 2.79 -2.81
N SER A 106 -4.37 3.28 -3.95
CA SER A 106 -3.52 3.95 -4.93
C SER A 106 -3.20 5.39 -4.52
N ALA A 107 -2.02 5.87 -4.88
CA ALA A 107 -1.52 7.22 -4.55
C ALA A 107 -2.53 8.33 -4.86
N THR A 108 -3.16 8.28 -6.03
CA THR A 108 -4.18 9.27 -6.42
C THR A 108 -5.36 9.35 -5.46
N PHE A 109 -5.73 8.25 -4.80
CA PHE A 109 -6.85 8.23 -3.86
C PHE A 109 -6.46 8.70 -2.46
N PHE A 110 -5.18 8.62 -2.10
CA PHE A 110 -4.68 9.23 -0.87
C PHE A 110 -4.86 10.75 -0.85
N GLN A 111 -4.96 11.41 -1.99
CA GLN A 111 -5.22 12.86 -2.05
C GLN A 111 -6.54 13.25 -1.39
N ARG A 112 -7.53 12.33 -1.36
CA ARG A 112 -8.83 12.58 -0.74
C ARG A 112 -8.79 12.59 0.79
N ILE A 113 -7.77 11.99 1.38
CA ILE A 113 -7.68 11.82 2.84
C ILE A 113 -6.65 12.75 3.48
N TYR A 114 -6.25 13.82 2.79
CA TYR A 114 -5.23 14.75 3.30
C TYR A 114 -5.62 15.35 4.64
N ASP A 115 -6.88 15.73 4.81
CA ASP A 115 -7.39 16.23 6.08
C ASP A 115 -7.36 15.15 7.17
N GLN A 116 -7.81 13.93 6.87
CA GLN A 116 -7.84 12.82 7.83
C GLN A 116 -6.43 12.37 8.23
N LEU A 117 -5.45 12.47 7.35
CA LEU A 117 -4.04 12.22 7.70
C LEU A 117 -3.58 13.17 8.80
N GLN A 118 -3.97 14.42 8.72
CA GLN A 118 -3.61 15.43 9.72
C GLN A 118 -4.47 15.34 10.98
N GLN A 119 -5.79 15.32 10.84
CA GLN A 119 -6.73 15.40 11.95
C GLN A 119 -6.85 14.07 12.70
N GLU A 120 -6.98 12.96 11.97
CA GLU A 120 -7.27 11.66 12.59
C GLU A 120 -6.01 10.90 13.01
N LEU A 121 -4.95 10.97 12.21
CA LEU A 121 -3.71 10.24 12.47
C LEU A 121 -2.66 11.11 13.17
N ALA A 122 -2.15 12.14 12.51
CA ALA A 122 -1.02 12.92 13.03
C ALA A 122 -1.36 13.67 14.30
N LEU A 123 -2.41 14.48 14.30
CA LEU A 123 -2.81 15.29 15.47
C LEU A 123 -3.20 14.42 16.68
N ASN A 124 -3.76 13.26 16.45
CA ASN A 124 -4.12 12.31 17.50
C ASN A 124 -2.95 11.40 17.92
N HIS A 125 -1.80 11.48 17.25
CA HIS A 125 -0.63 10.62 17.49
C HIS A 125 -0.99 9.12 17.49
N VAL A 126 -1.80 8.68 16.52
CA VAL A 126 -2.17 7.27 16.39
C VAL A 126 -1.43 6.62 15.22
N PRO A 127 -0.79 5.46 15.41
CA PRO A 127 0.00 4.81 14.40
C PRO A 127 -0.85 4.11 13.35
N ALA A 128 -0.54 4.33 12.08
CA ALA A 128 -1.13 3.59 10.97
C ALA A 128 -0.09 3.37 9.88
N THR A 129 -0.11 2.22 9.23
CA THR A 129 0.72 1.97 8.06
C THR A 129 -0.07 2.29 6.80
N LEU A 130 0.48 3.13 5.93
CA LEU A 130 -0.13 3.51 4.67
C LEU A 130 0.63 2.83 3.51
N LEU A 131 -0.03 1.93 2.81
CA LEU A 131 0.52 1.28 1.61
C LEU A 131 0.06 2.03 0.36
N ILE A 132 0.98 2.79 -0.24
CA ILE A 132 0.71 3.69 -1.34
C ILE A 132 1.11 3.04 -2.64
N PHE A 133 0.13 2.50 -3.36
CA PHE A 133 0.35 1.85 -4.64
C PHE A 133 0.34 2.84 -5.80
N GLY A 134 1.20 2.60 -6.80
CA GLY A 134 1.30 3.48 -7.96
C GLY A 134 1.80 4.88 -7.62
N ALA A 135 2.69 4.96 -6.62
CA ALA A 135 3.36 6.19 -6.23
C ALA A 135 4.30 6.71 -7.33
N GLY A 136 4.58 8.00 -7.28
CA GLY A 136 5.46 8.66 -8.24
C GLY A 136 4.79 8.98 -9.58
N ILE A 137 5.59 9.47 -10.52
CA ILE A 137 5.13 9.87 -11.84
C ILE A 137 4.93 8.62 -12.71
N SER A 138 3.69 8.36 -13.10
CA SER A 138 3.34 7.29 -14.01
C SER A 138 3.08 7.85 -15.42
N GLY A 139 3.74 7.25 -16.42
CA GLY A 139 3.47 7.57 -17.83
C GLY A 139 2.25 6.84 -18.41
N ALA A 140 1.63 5.94 -17.65
CA ALA A 140 0.57 5.08 -18.14
C ALA A 140 -0.84 5.70 -18.01
N ASP A 141 -1.03 6.59 -17.05
CA ASP A 141 -2.34 7.19 -16.76
C ASP A 141 -2.16 8.63 -16.27
N ASN A 142 -2.77 9.57 -16.99
CA ASN A 142 -2.69 10.99 -16.63
C ASN A 142 -3.52 11.35 -15.40
N THR A 143 -4.44 10.50 -14.99
CA THR A 143 -5.41 10.77 -13.92
C THR A 143 -5.10 9.99 -12.64
N HIS A 144 -4.31 8.92 -12.72
CA HIS A 144 -4.00 8.03 -11.60
C HIS A 144 -2.49 7.93 -11.38
N SER A 145 -1.85 9.07 -11.13
CA SER A 145 -0.42 9.16 -10.83
C SER A 145 -0.20 9.72 -9.43
N GLY A 146 0.94 9.38 -8.84
CA GLY A 146 1.38 9.89 -7.55
C GLY A 146 2.20 11.18 -7.63
N THR A 147 1.86 12.08 -8.55
CA THR A 147 2.63 13.30 -8.81
C THR A 147 2.82 14.17 -7.57
N PHE A 148 1.86 14.18 -6.66
CA PHE A 148 1.85 15.02 -5.48
C PHE A 148 2.08 14.27 -4.16
N ASP A 149 2.24 12.96 -4.19
CA ASP A 149 2.26 12.12 -3.01
C ASP A 149 3.41 12.48 -2.04
N MET A 150 4.64 12.61 -2.52
CA MET A 150 5.78 12.97 -1.67
C MET A 150 5.57 14.31 -0.95
N THR A 151 5.08 15.29 -1.68
CA THR A 151 4.83 16.64 -1.10
C THR A 151 3.71 16.59 -0.06
N MET A 152 2.66 15.83 -0.35
CA MET A 152 1.52 15.68 0.54
C MET A 152 1.93 15.04 1.87
N PHE A 153 2.65 13.94 1.83
CA PHE A 153 3.07 13.24 3.05
C PHE A 153 4.17 14.00 3.81
N ALA A 154 5.10 14.66 3.11
CA ALA A 154 6.17 15.44 3.73
C ALA A 154 5.66 16.65 4.55
N ASN A 155 4.45 17.12 4.28
CA ASN A 155 3.83 18.21 5.04
C ASN A 155 3.01 17.73 6.26
N THR A 156 2.86 16.42 6.43
CA THR A 156 2.10 15.86 7.56
C THR A 156 3.09 15.58 8.69
N PRO A 157 2.90 16.14 9.89
CA PRO A 157 3.77 15.87 11.04
C PRO A 157 3.80 14.38 11.39
N ASP A 158 4.94 13.92 11.90
CA ASP A 158 5.14 12.56 12.41
C ASP A 158 4.97 11.44 11.36
N VAL A 159 4.99 11.78 10.08
CA VAL A 159 4.95 10.80 8.98
C VAL A 159 6.35 10.44 8.52
N THR A 160 6.67 9.15 8.53
CA THR A 160 7.89 8.60 7.93
C THR A 160 7.59 8.03 6.56
N CYS A 161 8.22 8.58 5.52
CA CYS A 161 8.08 8.08 4.15
C CYS A 161 9.15 7.04 3.84
N LEU A 162 8.74 5.85 3.42
CA LEU A 162 9.62 4.77 3.01
C LEU A 162 9.43 4.49 1.52
N ALA A 163 10.51 4.37 0.77
CA ALA A 163 10.52 4.12 -0.67
C ALA A 163 11.43 2.93 -1.00
N PRO A 164 10.93 1.68 -0.91
CA PRO A 164 11.74 0.50 -1.18
C PRO A 164 12.14 0.40 -2.66
N THR A 165 13.36 -0.06 -2.91
CA THR A 165 13.91 -0.25 -4.25
C THR A 165 13.97 -1.72 -4.68
N SER A 166 13.67 -2.65 -3.77
CA SER A 166 13.59 -4.10 -4.03
C SER A 166 12.47 -4.74 -3.23
N GLY A 167 12.08 -5.95 -3.61
CA GLY A 167 11.09 -6.73 -2.86
C GLY A 167 11.52 -7.07 -1.44
N GLU A 168 12.78 -7.42 -1.26
CA GLU A 168 13.36 -7.68 0.06
C GLU A 168 13.26 -6.45 0.96
N GLN A 169 13.73 -5.30 0.46
CA GLN A 169 13.65 -4.04 1.18
C GLN A 169 12.21 -3.64 1.50
N MET A 170 11.27 -3.90 0.58
CA MET A 170 9.86 -3.64 0.83
C MET A 170 9.33 -4.46 2.01
N LEU A 171 9.68 -5.75 2.10
CA LEU A 171 9.26 -6.60 3.21
C LEU A 171 9.89 -6.17 4.55
N ASP A 172 11.16 -5.79 4.55
CA ASP A 172 11.83 -5.29 5.73
C ASP A 172 11.20 -3.97 6.22
N MET A 173 10.95 -3.04 5.30
CA MET A 173 10.28 -1.78 5.60
C MET A 173 8.84 -2.00 6.09
N LEU A 174 8.11 -2.95 5.49
CA LEU A 174 6.76 -3.32 5.92
C LEU A 174 6.78 -3.88 7.36
N ALA A 175 7.71 -4.78 7.64
CA ALA A 175 7.86 -5.35 8.97
C ALA A 175 8.17 -4.24 9.98
N TRP A 176 9.11 -3.36 9.68
CA TRP A 176 9.44 -2.23 10.53
C TRP A 176 8.22 -1.32 10.76
N ALA A 177 7.52 -0.92 9.70
CA ALA A 177 6.38 -0.01 9.76
C ALA A 177 5.22 -0.57 10.58
N THR A 178 4.94 -1.88 10.45
CA THR A 178 3.81 -2.51 11.11
C THR A 178 4.12 -3.03 12.52
N LEU A 179 5.39 -3.21 12.88
CA LEU A 179 5.83 -3.62 14.22
C LEU A 179 6.21 -2.44 15.10
N SER A 180 6.66 -1.36 14.51
CA SER A 180 6.98 -0.13 15.21
C SER A 180 5.69 0.45 15.80
N LEU A 181 5.68 0.62 17.13
CA LEU A 181 4.61 1.38 17.82
C LEU A 181 4.89 2.88 17.78
N ILE A 182 5.94 3.29 17.10
CA ILE A 182 6.35 4.68 16.94
C ILE A 182 5.59 5.23 15.74
N HIS A 183 4.98 6.36 15.92
CA HIS A 183 4.16 7.11 14.96
C HIS A 183 4.80 7.15 13.57
N ILE A 184 4.08 6.69 12.58
CA ILE A 184 4.47 6.74 11.17
C ILE A 184 3.42 7.53 10.44
#